data_33dd967391b7e325da144cc7ee716b88
#
_entry.id   33dd967391b7e325da144cc7ee716b88
#
_cell.length_a   1.000
_cell.length_b   1.000
_cell.length_c   1.000
_cell.angle_alpha   90.00
_cell.angle_beta   90.00
_cell.angle_gamma   90.00
#
_symmetry.space_group_name_H-M   'P 1'
#
loop_
_entity.id
_entity.type
_entity.pdbx_description
1 polymer ?
#
loop_
_entity_poly.entity_id
_entity_poly.type
_entity_poly.pdbx_seq_one_letter_code
_entity_poly.pdbx_strand_id
1 'polypeptide(L)'
;MNVVRMMKEDEQKKILLNYIYLSRQHAGGKDQVAINLLEGICKNKDMGACVVLCYDYAKAYLEQIAPGVTVITVKPPKKESELVRLLDIERVNTWIVPKVIRKYNIGVVFHASCTNGLRKLKVPTVMIPHDIKAVSHRVMGSVKVAWYKYLLYKVMYAVDFKHADKIIAISKADRSEIQNYYARYKDKIVQIYNPIKVHVNDVIPPTPKKGDIVAINLQFHHKNIITLIKAFEMIADCIDLSLI
;
A
#
# COMPACT_ATOMS: atom_id res chain seq x y z
N MET A 1 22.21 -21.16 43.68
CA MET A 1 21.57 -21.63 42.42
C MET A 1 20.84 -20.45 41.79
N ASN A 2 21.28 -20.03 40.64
CA ASN A 2 21.19 -18.66 40.09
C ASN A 2 19.80 -18.13 39.75
N VAL A 3 19.41 -17.08 40.45
CA VAL A 3 18.26 -16.21 40.13
C VAL A 3 18.49 -15.36 38.85
N VAL A 4 19.71 -15.38 38.33
CA VAL A 4 20.13 -14.60 37.13
C VAL A 4 19.59 -15.20 35.79
N ARG A 5 18.87 -16.32 35.80
CA ARG A 5 18.36 -16.98 34.59
C ARG A 5 16.92 -16.65 34.24
N MET A 6 16.27 -15.73 34.94
CA MET A 6 14.87 -15.38 34.75
C MET A 6 14.60 -13.96 34.22
N MET A 7 15.62 -13.21 33.89
CA MET A 7 15.45 -11.96 33.13
C MET A 7 16.07 -12.09 31.74
N LYS A 8 15.60 -13.03 30.92
CA LYS A 8 15.56 -12.78 29.49
C LYS A 8 14.54 -11.68 29.33
N GLU A 9 15.04 -10.45 29.06
CA GLU A 9 14.26 -9.36 28.53
C GLU A 9 13.20 -9.91 27.60
N ASP A 10 11.94 -9.59 27.86
CA ASP A 10 10.83 -9.90 26.98
C ASP A 10 11.14 -9.12 25.69
N GLU A 11 11.83 -9.76 24.77
CA GLU A 11 12.28 -9.13 23.52
C GLU A 11 11.03 -8.63 22.83
N GLN A 12 10.80 -7.33 22.89
CA GLN A 12 9.60 -6.68 22.39
C GLN A 12 9.39 -7.10 20.93
N LYS A 13 8.26 -7.77 20.66
CA LYS A 13 7.91 -8.25 19.32
C LYS A 13 7.83 -7.08 18.36
N LYS A 14 8.48 -7.24 17.19
CA LYS A 14 8.57 -6.22 16.17
C LYS A 14 7.43 -6.32 15.15
N ILE A 15 7.18 -5.22 14.44
CA ILE A 15 6.25 -5.15 13.31
C ILE A 15 7.05 -5.30 12.02
N LEU A 16 6.66 -6.22 11.15
CA LEU A 16 7.19 -6.31 9.79
C LEU A 16 6.34 -5.46 8.85
N LEU A 17 6.92 -4.41 8.30
CA LEU A 17 6.36 -3.61 7.21
C LEU A 17 6.78 -4.26 5.88
N ASN A 18 5.87 -4.95 5.24
CA ASN A 18 6.14 -5.62 3.96
C ASN A 18 5.87 -4.66 2.79
N TYR A 19 6.93 -4.10 2.25
CA TYR A 19 6.95 -3.12 1.17
C TYR A 19 7.49 -3.68 -0.15
N ILE A 20 7.40 -5.00 -0.33
CA ILE A 20 7.89 -5.69 -1.54
C ILE A 20 7.22 -5.22 -2.84
N TYR A 21 6.08 -4.55 -2.75
CA TYR A 21 5.34 -4.03 -3.90
C TYR A 21 5.81 -2.65 -4.37
N LEU A 22 6.64 -1.93 -3.59
CA LEU A 22 7.12 -0.59 -3.96
C LEU A 22 7.67 -0.58 -5.38
N SER A 23 7.35 0.48 -6.12
CA SER A 23 7.88 0.69 -7.47
C SER A 23 9.30 1.23 -7.43
N ARG A 24 10.06 1.08 -8.53
CA ARG A 24 11.41 1.66 -8.64
C ARG A 24 11.41 3.20 -8.56
N GLN A 25 10.33 3.81 -9.03
CA GLN A 25 10.18 5.26 -9.07
C GLN A 25 9.63 5.83 -7.77
N HIS A 26 9.21 4.96 -6.82
CA HIS A 26 8.57 5.35 -5.56
C HIS A 26 7.39 6.32 -5.77
N ALA A 27 6.71 6.19 -6.91
CA ALA A 27 5.64 7.05 -7.36
C ALA A 27 4.30 6.30 -7.36
N GLY A 28 3.23 7.06 -7.10
CA GLY A 28 1.88 6.51 -7.06
C GLY A 28 1.30 6.42 -5.66
N GLY A 29 -0.03 6.38 -5.57
CA GLY A 29 -0.75 6.45 -4.30
C GLY A 29 -0.39 5.33 -3.31
N LYS A 30 -0.14 4.12 -3.80
CA LYS A 30 0.26 2.97 -2.95
C LYS A 30 1.64 3.18 -2.32
N ASP A 31 2.60 3.66 -3.10
CA ASP A 31 3.95 3.92 -2.62
C ASP A 31 3.95 5.05 -1.59
N GLN A 32 3.18 6.13 -1.85
CA GLN A 32 3.06 7.25 -0.92
C GLN A 32 2.44 6.84 0.43
N VAL A 33 1.48 5.92 0.44
CA VAL A 33 0.92 5.38 1.69
C VAL A 33 2.00 4.70 2.52
N ALA A 34 2.83 3.85 1.91
CA ALA A 34 3.92 3.17 2.60
C ALA A 34 4.98 4.14 3.13
N ILE A 35 5.37 5.11 2.30
CA ILE A 35 6.35 6.14 2.64
C ILE A 35 5.85 7.00 3.81
N ASN A 36 4.63 7.54 3.71
CA ASN A 36 4.05 8.39 4.75
C ASN A 36 3.86 7.63 6.08
N LEU A 37 3.49 6.34 6.01
CA LEU A 37 3.39 5.49 7.20
C LEU A 37 4.76 5.32 7.86
N LEU A 38 5.81 5.02 7.10
CA LEU A 38 7.16 4.87 7.62
C LEU A 38 7.70 6.16 8.22
N GLU A 39 7.51 7.31 7.56
CA GLU A 39 7.85 8.62 8.11
C GLU A 39 7.11 8.91 9.43
N GLY A 40 5.82 8.55 9.51
CA GLY A 40 5.03 8.72 10.72
C GLY A 40 5.56 7.89 11.88
N ILE A 41 5.94 6.64 11.65
CA ILE A 41 6.57 5.78 12.65
C ILE A 41 7.90 6.38 13.15
N CYS A 42 8.72 6.87 12.22
CA CYS A 42 10.00 7.50 12.55
C CYS A 42 9.84 8.75 13.41
N LYS A 43 8.87 9.60 13.10
CA LYS A 43 8.57 10.80 13.88
C LYS A 43 8.15 10.48 15.32
N ASN A 44 7.48 9.37 15.52
CA ASN A 44 7.06 8.88 16.85
C ASN A 44 8.18 8.13 17.60
N LYS A 45 9.40 8.05 17.04
CA LYS A 45 10.56 7.36 17.62
C LYS A 45 10.38 5.86 17.84
N ASP A 46 9.41 5.23 17.17
CA ASP A 46 9.09 3.80 17.29
C ASP A 46 9.88 2.92 16.31
N MET A 47 11.00 3.43 15.78
CA MET A 47 11.79 2.76 14.74
C MET A 47 12.35 1.41 15.18
N GLY A 48 12.71 1.27 16.45
CA GLY A 48 13.20 0.01 17.03
C GLY A 48 12.19 -1.12 16.98
N ALA A 49 10.89 -0.78 16.95
CA ALA A 49 9.79 -1.73 16.87
C ALA A 49 9.47 -2.19 15.45
N CYS A 50 10.12 -1.64 14.42
CA CYS A 50 9.81 -1.93 13.01
C CYS A 50 10.97 -2.54 12.26
N VAL A 51 10.62 -3.45 11.34
CA VAL A 51 11.52 -4.03 10.33
C VAL A 51 10.85 -3.85 8.98
N VAL A 52 11.56 -3.37 7.97
CA VAL A 52 11.03 -3.17 6.62
C VAL A 52 11.57 -4.26 5.69
N LEU A 53 10.71 -4.90 4.92
CA LEU A 53 11.08 -5.84 3.86
C LEU A 53 10.76 -5.22 2.50
N CYS A 54 11.76 -5.08 1.62
CA CYS A 54 11.59 -4.49 0.30
C CYS A 54 12.51 -5.15 -0.74
N TYR A 55 12.35 -4.79 -2.00
CA TYR A 55 13.38 -5.07 -3.01
C TYR A 55 14.61 -4.18 -2.78
N ASP A 56 15.78 -4.66 -3.21
CA ASP A 56 17.06 -4.00 -2.99
C ASP A 56 17.13 -2.56 -3.56
N TYR A 57 16.47 -2.28 -4.68
CA TYR A 57 16.39 -0.95 -5.27
C TYR A 57 15.71 0.10 -4.38
N ALA A 58 14.85 -0.31 -3.44
CA ALA A 58 14.17 0.62 -2.55
C ALA A 58 14.97 0.91 -1.26
N LYS A 59 16.02 0.14 -0.97
CA LYS A 59 16.74 0.21 0.30
C LYS A 59 17.26 1.61 0.61
N ALA A 60 18.08 2.15 -0.28
CA ALA A 60 18.72 3.46 -0.04
C ALA A 60 17.70 4.57 0.22
N TYR A 61 16.61 4.58 -0.55
CA TYR A 61 15.53 5.53 -0.36
C TYR A 61 14.83 5.38 0.99
N LEU A 62 14.53 4.14 1.41
CA LEU A 62 13.87 3.88 2.69
C LEU A 62 14.77 4.21 3.88
N GLU A 63 16.08 3.95 3.79
CA GLU A 63 17.04 4.34 4.82
C GLU A 63 17.22 5.85 4.91
N GLN A 64 17.07 6.59 3.80
CA GLN A 64 17.09 8.06 3.78
C GLN A 64 15.87 8.66 4.50
N ILE A 65 14.67 8.12 4.27
CA ILE A 65 13.44 8.64 4.91
C ILE A 65 13.25 8.16 6.34
N ALA A 66 13.88 7.04 6.71
CA ALA A 66 13.81 6.42 8.02
C ALA A 66 15.19 5.99 8.53
N PRO A 67 16.07 6.95 8.88
CA PRO A 67 17.39 6.61 9.38
C PRO A 67 17.33 5.74 10.63
N GLY A 68 18.05 4.61 10.62
CA GLY A 68 18.11 3.67 11.74
C GLY A 68 17.05 2.56 11.73
N VAL A 69 16.12 2.56 10.78
CA VAL A 69 15.20 1.42 10.60
C VAL A 69 15.93 0.19 10.06
N THR A 70 15.59 -0.99 10.53
CA THR A 70 16.14 -2.24 9.99
C THR A 70 15.50 -2.55 8.64
N VAL A 71 16.26 -2.46 7.55
CA VAL A 71 15.79 -2.79 6.19
C VAL A 71 16.35 -4.13 5.74
N ILE A 72 15.46 -5.04 5.36
CA ILE A 72 15.77 -6.35 4.79
C ILE A 72 15.46 -6.30 3.30
N THR A 73 16.39 -6.77 2.48
CA THR A 73 16.22 -6.71 1.03
C THR A 73 16.10 -8.08 0.39
N VAL A 74 15.36 -8.11 -0.72
CA VAL A 74 15.23 -9.24 -1.64
C VAL A 74 15.59 -8.74 -3.04
N LYS A 75 16.26 -9.57 -3.82
CA LYS A 75 16.54 -9.24 -5.23
C LYS A 75 15.25 -9.32 -6.05
N PRO A 76 14.95 -8.31 -6.86
CA PRO A 76 13.79 -8.34 -7.74
C PRO A 76 13.98 -9.38 -8.86
N PRO A 77 12.91 -9.83 -9.52
CA PRO A 77 13.02 -10.72 -10.65
C PRO A 77 13.72 -10.02 -11.83
N LYS A 78 14.47 -10.79 -12.63
CA LYS A 78 15.19 -10.26 -13.80
C LYS A 78 14.27 -9.72 -14.89
N LYS A 79 13.08 -10.31 -15.04
CA LYS A 79 12.04 -9.85 -15.98
C LYS A 79 10.98 -9.06 -15.23
N GLU A 80 10.64 -7.88 -15.73
CA GLU A 80 9.69 -6.97 -15.07
C GLU A 80 8.28 -7.04 -15.69
N SER A 81 7.84 -8.21 -16.19
CA SER A 81 6.45 -8.36 -16.58
C SER A 81 5.55 -8.41 -15.35
N GLU A 82 4.32 -7.91 -15.49
CA GLU A 82 3.31 -7.90 -14.42
C GLU A 82 3.13 -9.27 -13.75
N LEU A 83 3.02 -10.32 -14.57
CA LEU A 83 2.86 -11.70 -14.08
C LEU A 83 4.07 -12.19 -13.30
N VAL A 84 5.28 -11.95 -13.80
CA VAL A 84 6.52 -12.37 -13.12
C VAL A 84 6.67 -11.64 -11.79
N ARG A 85 6.35 -10.34 -11.74
CA ARG A 85 6.37 -9.55 -10.52
C ARG A 85 5.36 -10.09 -9.50
N LEU A 86 4.14 -10.40 -9.94
CA LEU A 86 3.10 -10.97 -9.09
C LEU A 86 3.54 -12.32 -8.48
N LEU A 87 4.07 -13.22 -9.31
CA LEU A 87 4.58 -14.52 -8.85
C LEU A 87 5.77 -14.38 -7.88
N ASP A 88 6.64 -13.39 -8.10
CA ASP A 88 7.76 -13.16 -7.20
C ASP A 88 7.29 -12.58 -5.84
N ILE A 89 6.31 -11.68 -5.83
CA ILE A 89 5.68 -11.19 -4.61
C ILE A 89 5.08 -12.37 -3.82
N GLU A 90 4.35 -13.26 -4.50
CA GLU A 90 3.80 -14.47 -3.88
C GLU A 90 4.89 -15.39 -3.32
N ARG A 91 6.00 -15.57 -4.04
CA ARG A 91 7.17 -16.30 -3.57
C ARG A 91 7.74 -15.69 -2.30
N VAL A 92 7.93 -14.37 -2.29
CA VAL A 92 8.47 -13.66 -1.11
C VAL A 92 7.54 -13.81 0.08
N ASN A 93 6.25 -13.57 -0.11
CA ASN A 93 5.25 -13.66 0.97
C ASN A 93 5.12 -15.09 1.51
N THR A 94 5.18 -16.10 0.64
CA THR A 94 5.00 -17.49 1.03
C THR A 94 6.24 -18.11 1.69
N TRP A 95 7.46 -17.72 1.25
CA TRP A 95 8.69 -18.42 1.64
C TRP A 95 9.71 -17.56 2.39
N ILE A 96 9.78 -16.26 2.11
CA ILE A 96 10.77 -15.37 2.73
C ILE A 96 10.19 -14.72 3.99
N VAL A 97 8.98 -14.17 3.94
CA VAL A 97 8.32 -13.55 5.10
C VAL A 97 8.32 -14.49 6.33
N PRO A 98 8.00 -15.80 6.25
CA PRO A 98 8.06 -16.68 7.41
C PRO A 98 9.47 -16.83 8.00
N LYS A 99 10.53 -16.72 7.18
CA LYS A 99 11.93 -16.75 7.66
C LYS A 99 12.27 -15.44 8.39
N VAL A 100 11.82 -14.30 7.86
CA VAL A 100 11.99 -12.98 8.48
C VAL A 100 11.28 -12.93 9.83
N ILE A 101 10.05 -13.42 9.91
CA ILE A 101 9.28 -13.51 11.16
C ILE A 101 10.10 -14.18 12.27
N ARG A 102 10.69 -15.34 11.97
CA ARG A 102 11.48 -16.11 12.94
C ARG A 102 12.80 -15.42 13.31
N LYS A 103 13.49 -14.87 12.30
CA LYS A 103 14.82 -14.27 12.50
C LYS A 103 14.79 -12.98 13.31
N TYR A 104 13.73 -12.17 13.15
CA TYR A 104 13.65 -10.82 13.72
C TYR A 104 12.61 -10.68 14.84
N ASN A 105 12.08 -11.79 15.36
CA ASN A 105 11.06 -11.83 16.41
C ASN A 105 9.82 -10.98 16.06
N ILE A 106 9.28 -11.17 14.85
CA ILE A 106 8.13 -10.41 14.37
C ILE A 106 6.85 -10.89 15.05
N GLY A 107 6.10 -9.98 15.64
CA GLY A 107 4.80 -10.25 16.27
C GLY A 107 3.60 -9.94 15.37
N VAL A 108 3.74 -9.03 14.40
CA VAL A 108 2.68 -8.63 13.46
C VAL A 108 3.29 -8.40 12.08
N VAL A 109 2.60 -8.81 11.02
CA VAL A 109 2.96 -8.48 9.63
C VAL A 109 1.94 -7.50 9.07
N PHE A 110 2.44 -6.40 8.54
CA PHE A 110 1.67 -5.40 7.81
C PHE A 110 2.00 -5.46 6.33
N HIS A 111 1.04 -5.90 5.51
CA HIS A 111 1.14 -5.88 4.06
C HIS A 111 0.47 -4.61 3.53
N ALA A 112 1.26 -3.66 3.06
CA ALA A 112 0.72 -2.47 2.41
C ALA A 112 0.34 -2.74 0.94
N SER A 113 -0.05 -3.97 0.63
CA SER A 113 -0.55 -4.42 -0.68
C SER A 113 -1.55 -5.56 -0.53
N CYS A 114 -2.11 -6.02 -1.66
CA CYS A 114 -3.16 -7.02 -1.70
C CYS A 114 -2.66 -8.47 -1.76
N THR A 115 -1.42 -8.77 -1.42
CA THR A 115 -0.92 -10.16 -1.44
C THR A 115 -0.29 -10.54 -0.11
N ASN A 116 -0.84 -11.55 0.55
CA ASN A 116 -0.37 -12.08 1.83
C ASN A 116 0.40 -13.39 1.69
N GLY A 117 0.49 -13.92 0.46
CA GLY A 117 1.06 -15.23 0.19
C GLY A 117 0.05 -16.38 0.29
N LEU A 118 0.44 -17.53 -0.26
CA LEU A 118 -0.42 -18.70 -0.39
C LEU A 118 -0.65 -19.43 0.94
N ARG A 119 0.05 -19.07 2.00
CA ARG A 119 -0.05 -19.71 3.31
C ARG A 119 -0.36 -18.69 4.40
N LYS A 120 -1.30 -19.04 5.29
CA LYS A 120 -1.56 -18.22 6.48
C LYS A 120 -0.30 -18.17 7.37
N LEU A 121 0.09 -16.98 7.75
CA LEU A 121 1.20 -16.76 8.68
C LEU A 121 0.81 -17.18 10.10
N LYS A 122 1.81 -17.50 10.93
CA LYS A 122 1.60 -17.87 12.35
C LYS A 122 1.44 -16.64 13.27
N VAL A 123 1.60 -15.44 12.75
CA VAL A 123 1.45 -14.17 13.45
C VAL A 123 0.30 -13.38 12.85
N PRO A 124 -0.34 -12.49 13.59
CA PRO A 124 -1.36 -11.60 13.07
C PRO A 124 -0.93 -10.86 11.81
N THR A 125 -1.84 -10.77 10.86
CA THR A 125 -1.57 -10.16 9.55
C THR A 125 -2.60 -9.09 9.26
N VAL A 126 -2.11 -7.90 8.95
CA VAL A 126 -2.91 -6.75 8.52
C VAL A 126 -2.57 -6.41 7.08
N MET A 127 -3.56 -6.11 6.25
CA MET A 127 -3.35 -5.75 4.85
C MET A 127 -4.14 -4.53 4.41
N ILE A 128 -3.61 -3.82 3.41
CA ILE A 128 -4.31 -2.76 2.67
C ILE A 128 -4.44 -3.19 1.21
N PRO A 129 -5.62 -3.58 0.72
CA PRO A 129 -5.80 -3.96 -0.69
C PRO A 129 -5.71 -2.75 -1.66
N HIS A 130 -5.84 -1.53 -1.17
CA HIS A 130 -5.97 -0.25 -1.86
C HIS A 130 -7.22 -0.12 -2.73
N ASP A 131 -7.54 -1.11 -3.54
CA ASP A 131 -8.79 -1.26 -4.26
C ASP A 131 -8.96 -2.72 -4.71
N ILE A 132 -10.17 -3.08 -5.13
CA ILE A 132 -10.50 -4.39 -5.71
C ILE A 132 -11.05 -4.26 -7.13
N LYS A 133 -10.73 -3.16 -7.82
CA LYS A 133 -11.29 -2.81 -9.14
C LYS A 133 -11.07 -3.88 -10.21
N ALA A 134 -10.00 -4.66 -10.10
CA ALA A 134 -9.77 -5.81 -10.97
C ALA A 134 -10.93 -6.82 -10.91
N VAL A 135 -11.64 -6.91 -9.77
CA VAL A 135 -12.77 -7.78 -9.56
C VAL A 135 -14.09 -7.02 -9.64
N SER A 136 -14.24 -5.91 -8.95
CA SER A 136 -15.50 -5.17 -8.87
C SER A 136 -15.92 -4.52 -10.19
N HIS A 137 -14.96 -3.92 -10.89
CA HIS A 137 -15.19 -3.21 -12.16
C HIS A 137 -14.58 -3.92 -13.37
N ARG A 138 -13.86 -5.02 -13.16
CA ARG A 138 -13.07 -5.71 -14.19
C ARG A 138 -12.10 -4.78 -14.94
N VAL A 139 -11.50 -3.84 -14.19
CA VAL A 139 -10.58 -2.84 -14.74
C VAL A 139 -9.32 -2.80 -13.88
N MET A 140 -8.16 -2.72 -14.51
CA MET A 140 -6.88 -2.47 -13.86
C MET A 140 -6.27 -1.23 -14.53
N GLY A 141 -6.22 -0.12 -13.80
CA GLY A 141 -5.91 1.18 -14.39
C GLY A 141 -6.93 1.55 -15.46
N SER A 142 -6.50 1.60 -16.72
CA SER A 142 -7.34 1.95 -17.87
C SER A 142 -7.75 0.75 -18.72
N VAL A 143 -7.29 -0.45 -18.39
CA VAL A 143 -7.45 -1.64 -19.23
C VAL A 143 -8.50 -2.56 -18.66
N LYS A 144 -9.40 -3.06 -19.51
CA LYS A 144 -10.34 -4.13 -19.14
C LYS A 144 -9.56 -5.39 -18.81
N VAL A 145 -9.89 -6.00 -17.68
CA VAL A 145 -9.30 -7.26 -17.23
C VAL A 145 -9.91 -8.41 -18.04
N ALA A 146 -9.07 -9.19 -18.71
CA ALA A 146 -9.50 -10.40 -19.41
C ALA A 146 -10.14 -11.39 -18.43
N TRP A 147 -11.09 -12.21 -18.91
CA TRP A 147 -11.90 -13.09 -18.05
C TRP A 147 -11.07 -14.05 -17.17
N TYR A 148 -9.96 -14.60 -17.71
CA TYR A 148 -9.06 -15.48 -16.97
C TYR A 148 -8.28 -14.75 -15.87
N LYS A 149 -7.82 -13.51 -16.14
CA LYS A 149 -7.21 -12.64 -15.14
C LYS A 149 -8.18 -12.23 -14.04
N TYR A 150 -9.43 -11.93 -14.43
CA TYR A 150 -10.50 -11.66 -13.46
C TYR A 150 -10.71 -12.83 -12.49
N LEU A 151 -10.77 -14.05 -13.00
CA LEU A 151 -10.91 -15.24 -12.16
C LEU A 151 -9.71 -15.42 -11.24
N LEU A 152 -8.49 -15.22 -11.76
CA LEU A 152 -7.26 -15.26 -10.98
C LEU A 152 -7.27 -14.24 -9.84
N TYR A 153 -7.57 -12.97 -10.12
CA TYR A 153 -7.65 -11.93 -9.09
C TYR A 153 -8.75 -12.22 -8.06
N LYS A 154 -9.91 -12.71 -8.50
CA LYS A 154 -10.99 -13.09 -7.59
C LYS A 154 -10.55 -14.15 -6.59
N VAL A 155 -9.84 -15.16 -7.04
CA VAL A 155 -9.31 -16.23 -6.18
C VAL A 155 -8.20 -15.67 -5.28
N MET A 156 -7.27 -14.89 -5.81
CA MET A 156 -6.18 -14.29 -5.03
C MET A 156 -6.72 -13.42 -3.89
N TYR A 157 -7.61 -12.46 -4.17
CA TYR A 157 -8.22 -11.66 -3.10
C TYR A 157 -8.96 -12.51 -2.07
N ALA A 158 -9.66 -13.56 -2.50
CA ALA A 158 -10.36 -14.45 -1.56
C ALA A 158 -9.37 -15.18 -0.64
N VAL A 159 -8.22 -15.62 -1.14
CA VAL A 159 -7.16 -16.25 -0.36
C VAL A 159 -6.51 -15.22 0.58
N ASP A 160 -6.17 -14.05 0.09
CA ASP A 160 -5.57 -12.98 0.86
C ASP A 160 -6.47 -12.54 2.03
N PHE A 161 -7.75 -12.30 1.76
CA PHE A 161 -8.71 -11.91 2.79
C PHE A 161 -8.99 -13.05 3.79
N LYS A 162 -8.93 -14.30 3.35
CA LYS A 162 -8.99 -15.45 4.25
C LYS A 162 -7.82 -15.45 5.22
N HIS A 163 -6.62 -15.18 4.74
CA HIS A 163 -5.38 -15.23 5.52
C HIS A 163 -5.17 -13.99 6.40
N ALA A 164 -5.66 -12.82 5.99
CA ALA A 164 -5.59 -11.61 6.79
C ALA A 164 -6.44 -11.72 8.07
N ASP A 165 -5.94 -11.18 9.16
CA ASP A 165 -6.70 -11.03 10.41
C ASP A 165 -7.44 -9.68 10.43
N LYS A 166 -6.86 -8.63 9.81
CA LYS A 166 -7.53 -7.35 9.55
C LYS A 166 -7.26 -6.86 8.13
N ILE A 167 -8.27 -6.24 7.54
CA ILE A 167 -8.28 -5.68 6.19
C ILE A 167 -8.59 -4.20 6.32
N ILE A 168 -7.68 -3.33 5.91
CA ILE A 168 -7.87 -1.88 5.97
C ILE A 168 -8.49 -1.42 4.66
N ALA A 169 -9.68 -0.87 4.73
CA ALA A 169 -10.32 -0.13 3.65
C ALA A 169 -9.95 1.35 3.77
N ILE A 170 -9.45 1.94 2.70
CA ILE A 170 -8.91 3.31 2.70
C ILE A 170 -9.97 4.41 2.60
N SER A 171 -11.21 4.03 2.35
CA SER A 171 -12.36 4.94 2.29
C SER A 171 -13.66 4.22 2.66
N LYS A 172 -14.74 4.99 2.89
CA LYS A 172 -16.09 4.42 3.07
C LYS A 172 -16.58 3.68 1.83
N ALA A 173 -16.30 4.22 0.64
CA ALA A 173 -16.66 3.60 -0.63
C ALA A 173 -15.92 2.26 -0.81
N ASP A 174 -14.61 2.25 -0.59
CA ASP A 174 -13.79 1.05 -0.66
C ASP A 174 -14.24 -0.03 0.35
N ARG A 175 -14.55 0.39 1.59
CA ARG A 175 -15.14 -0.52 2.60
C ARG A 175 -16.42 -1.18 2.10
N SER A 176 -17.36 -0.38 1.57
CA SER A 176 -18.64 -0.89 1.06
C SER A 176 -18.42 -1.83 -0.12
N GLU A 177 -17.50 -1.48 -1.02
CA GLU A 177 -17.16 -2.29 -2.18
C GLU A 177 -16.57 -3.66 -1.76
N ILE A 178 -15.60 -3.68 -0.86
CA ILE A 178 -15.02 -4.93 -0.34
C ILE A 178 -16.10 -5.77 0.37
N GLN A 179 -16.96 -5.15 1.17
CA GLN A 179 -18.03 -5.87 1.87
C GLN A 179 -19.03 -6.49 0.90
N ASN A 180 -19.37 -5.83 -0.19
CA ASN A 180 -20.30 -6.35 -1.21
C ASN A 180 -19.74 -7.56 -1.95
N TYR A 181 -18.45 -7.53 -2.31
CA TYR A 181 -17.82 -8.61 -3.07
C TYR A 181 -17.31 -9.75 -2.19
N TYR A 182 -16.98 -9.47 -0.94
CA TYR A 182 -16.36 -10.41 0.00
C TYR A 182 -17.05 -10.37 1.37
N ALA A 183 -18.39 -10.43 1.39
CA ALA A 183 -19.24 -10.30 2.57
C ALA A 183 -18.82 -11.22 3.75
N ARG A 184 -18.32 -12.41 3.45
CA ARG A 184 -17.83 -13.38 4.46
C ARG A 184 -16.69 -12.85 5.32
N TYR A 185 -16.01 -11.79 4.92
CA TYR A 185 -14.89 -11.20 5.65
C TYR A 185 -15.22 -9.83 6.27
N LYS A 186 -16.50 -9.41 6.30
CA LYS A 186 -16.96 -8.11 6.77
C LYS A 186 -16.43 -7.74 8.16
N ASP A 187 -16.30 -8.71 9.07
CA ASP A 187 -15.88 -8.49 10.45
C ASP A 187 -14.36 -8.24 10.58
N LYS A 188 -13.61 -8.53 9.53
CA LYS A 188 -12.18 -8.22 9.44
C LYS A 188 -11.90 -6.83 8.89
N ILE A 189 -12.89 -6.18 8.24
CA ILE A 189 -12.70 -4.93 7.50
C ILE A 189 -12.81 -3.74 8.44
N VAL A 190 -11.74 -2.97 8.53
CA VAL A 190 -11.66 -1.72 9.28
C VAL A 190 -11.39 -0.58 8.32
N GLN A 191 -12.11 0.54 8.47
CA GLN A 191 -11.85 1.72 7.66
C GLN A 191 -10.79 2.59 8.34
N ILE A 192 -9.69 2.86 7.63
CA ILE A 192 -8.64 3.78 8.03
C ILE A 192 -8.23 4.55 6.78
N TYR A 193 -8.31 5.88 6.83
CA TYR A 193 -7.87 6.72 5.71
C TYR A 193 -6.37 6.65 5.50
N ASN A 194 -5.93 6.83 4.25
CA ASN A 194 -4.51 6.88 3.94
C ASN A 194 -3.82 8.02 4.69
N PRO A 195 -2.60 7.81 5.21
CA PRO A 195 -1.82 8.87 5.80
C PRO A 195 -1.43 9.89 4.73
N ILE A 196 -1.60 11.17 5.03
CA ILE A 196 -1.17 12.29 4.19
C ILE A 196 -0.11 13.09 4.92
N LYS A 197 0.88 13.59 4.16
CA LYS A 197 1.89 14.49 4.68
C LYS A 197 1.35 15.91 4.58
N VAL A 198 1.14 16.55 5.73
CA VAL A 198 0.77 17.97 5.79
C VAL A 198 2.00 18.74 6.26
N HIS A 199 2.48 19.66 5.44
CA HIS A 199 3.48 20.64 5.86
C HIS A 199 2.73 21.79 6.53
N VAL A 200 2.98 22.03 7.82
CA VAL A 200 2.27 23.05 8.60
C VAL A 200 2.44 24.46 7.99
N ASN A 201 3.54 24.66 7.28
CA ASN A 201 3.81 25.92 6.58
C ASN A 201 3.05 26.06 5.25
N ASP A 202 2.43 24.97 4.76
CA ASP A 202 1.66 24.97 3.51
C ASP A 202 0.17 25.28 3.75
N VAL A 203 -0.22 25.59 4.98
CA VAL A 203 -1.56 26.11 5.27
C VAL A 203 -1.60 27.56 4.77
N ILE A 204 -1.73 27.70 3.46
CA ILE A 204 -2.05 28.98 2.83
C ILE A 204 -3.48 29.28 3.26
N PRO A 205 -3.73 30.40 3.98
CA PRO A 205 -5.10 30.79 4.27
C PRO A 205 -5.87 30.90 2.95
N PRO A 206 -7.13 30.50 2.90
CA PRO A 206 -7.91 30.55 1.68
C PRO A 206 -8.06 32.02 1.27
N THR A 207 -7.13 32.52 0.51
CA THR A 207 -7.30 33.74 -0.24
C THR A 207 -8.18 33.38 -1.42
N PRO A 208 -9.31 34.07 -1.65
CA PRO A 208 -10.08 33.95 -2.87
C PRO A 208 -9.18 34.44 -4.02
N LYS A 209 -8.34 33.55 -4.55
CA LYS A 209 -7.70 33.80 -5.83
C LYS A 209 -8.73 33.48 -6.90
N LYS A 210 -8.80 34.32 -7.94
CA LYS A 210 -9.29 33.86 -9.23
C LYS A 210 -8.61 32.51 -9.46
N GLY A 211 -9.37 31.42 -9.35
CA GLY A 211 -8.77 30.12 -9.16
C GLY A 211 -8.53 29.44 -10.48
N ASP A 212 -7.29 28.98 -10.70
CA ASP A 212 -7.01 28.05 -11.79
C ASP A 212 -7.68 26.69 -11.53
N ILE A 213 -8.11 26.02 -12.58
CA ILE A 213 -8.57 24.63 -12.53
C ILE A 213 -7.35 23.74 -12.66
N VAL A 214 -7.04 22.99 -11.61
CA VAL A 214 -5.87 22.11 -11.59
C VAL A 214 -6.29 20.65 -11.84
N ALA A 215 -5.67 20.01 -12.83
CA ALA A 215 -5.87 18.60 -13.12
C ALA A 215 -4.60 17.79 -12.88
N ILE A 216 -4.74 16.71 -12.09
CA ILE A 216 -3.62 15.88 -11.67
C ILE A 216 -3.71 14.47 -12.31
N ASN A 217 -2.55 13.88 -12.59
CA ASN A 217 -2.44 12.51 -13.14
C ASN A 217 -3.04 12.36 -14.56
N LEU A 218 -2.64 13.23 -15.46
CA LEU A 218 -3.11 13.29 -16.86
C LEU A 218 -2.91 11.99 -17.66
N GLN A 219 -2.00 11.11 -17.24
CA GLN A 219 -1.60 9.92 -18.00
C GLN A 219 -2.64 8.78 -17.99
N PHE A 220 -3.66 8.86 -17.13
CA PHE A 220 -4.60 7.75 -16.95
C PHE A 220 -5.96 8.06 -17.59
N HIS A 221 -6.39 7.26 -18.56
CA HIS A 221 -7.70 7.40 -19.22
C HIS A 221 -8.88 7.52 -18.26
N HIS A 222 -8.85 6.80 -17.11
CA HIS A 222 -9.92 6.87 -16.12
C HIS A 222 -10.03 8.24 -15.40
N LYS A 223 -9.04 9.11 -15.54
CA LYS A 223 -9.11 10.50 -15.04
C LYS A 223 -9.89 11.41 -15.97
N ASN A 224 -10.19 10.92 -17.18
CA ASN A 224 -11.08 11.57 -18.15
C ASN A 224 -10.71 13.03 -18.49
N ILE A 225 -9.41 13.31 -18.57
CA ILE A 225 -8.87 14.65 -18.82
C ILE A 225 -9.36 15.23 -20.14
N ILE A 226 -9.53 14.39 -21.16
CA ILE A 226 -10.02 14.85 -22.48
C ILE A 226 -11.40 15.50 -22.34
N THR A 227 -12.30 14.93 -21.52
CA THR A 227 -13.61 15.54 -21.27
C THR A 227 -13.47 16.85 -20.49
N LEU A 228 -12.54 16.92 -19.53
CA LEU A 228 -12.27 18.17 -18.80
C LEU A 228 -11.77 19.26 -19.75
N ILE A 229 -10.80 18.96 -20.62
CA ILE A 229 -10.29 19.93 -21.62
C ILE A 229 -11.42 20.42 -22.52
N LYS A 230 -12.21 19.51 -23.10
CA LYS A 230 -13.35 19.89 -23.94
C LYS A 230 -14.40 20.74 -23.20
N ALA A 231 -14.68 20.40 -21.95
CA ALA A 231 -15.60 21.20 -21.14
C ALA A 231 -15.03 22.60 -20.86
N PHE A 232 -13.73 22.68 -20.60
CA PHE A 232 -13.05 23.95 -20.40
C PHE A 232 -13.05 24.81 -21.68
N GLU A 233 -12.75 24.22 -22.85
CA GLU A 233 -12.82 24.91 -24.16
C GLU A 233 -14.18 25.54 -24.40
N MET A 234 -15.28 24.90 -23.98
CA MET A 234 -16.64 25.44 -24.16
C MET A 234 -16.94 26.72 -23.33
N ILE A 235 -16.16 26.97 -22.28
CA ILE A 235 -16.40 28.09 -21.35
C ILE A 235 -15.19 29.03 -21.26
N ALA A 236 -14.09 28.75 -21.94
CA ALA A 236 -12.83 29.50 -21.84
C ALA A 236 -13.01 31.00 -22.18
N ASP A 237 -13.86 31.31 -23.16
CA ASP A 237 -14.16 32.70 -23.54
C ASP A 237 -15.09 33.44 -22.53
N CYS A 238 -15.71 32.69 -21.61
CA CYS A 238 -16.67 33.23 -20.65
C CYS A 238 -16.09 33.43 -19.24
N ILE A 239 -14.89 32.84 -18.98
CA ILE A 239 -14.29 32.83 -17.65
C ILE A 239 -12.82 33.23 -17.72
N ASP A 240 -12.38 34.00 -16.72
CA ASP A 240 -10.97 34.39 -16.56
C ASP A 240 -10.25 33.38 -15.64
N LEU A 241 -10.14 32.15 -16.11
CA LEU A 241 -9.49 31.02 -15.43
C LEU A 241 -8.53 30.30 -16.38
N SER A 242 -7.50 29.66 -15.84
CA SER A 242 -6.60 28.79 -16.58
C SER A 242 -6.82 27.33 -16.17
N LEU A 243 -6.62 26.39 -17.12
CA LEU A 243 -6.53 24.97 -16.83
C LEU A 243 -5.05 24.59 -16.77
N ILE A 244 -4.61 24.06 -15.62
CA ILE A 244 -3.23 23.70 -15.32
C ILE A 244 -3.11 22.18 -15.13
#